data_2ec6f2df598b33a9dedaaf143d7b2be4
#
_entry.id   2ec6f2df598b33a9dedaaf143d7b2be4
#
_cell.length_a   1.000
_cell.length_b   1.000
_cell.length_c   1.000
_cell.angle_alpha   90.00
_cell.angle_beta   90.00
_cell.angle_gamma   90.00
#
_symmetry.space_group_name_H-M   'P 1'
#
loop_
_entity.id
_entity.type
_entity.pdbx_description
1 polymer ?
#
loop_
_entity_poly.entity_id
_entity_poly.type
_entity_poly.pdbx_seq_one_letter_code
_entity_poly.pdbx_strand_id
1 'polypeptide(L)'
;DEGHASGKWFDDVRRRSILLFDTIVAIGCLIRSGVDSTSSALYSNCIAEAYRHAKQTLFVSTSSEETVQAIILLAAYSDNGWLMCGHATRMAQELGYDRAFARLLGKRDALFRQGQQGAIDDEQMALARQ
;
A
#
# COMPACT_ATOMS: atom_id res chain seq x y z
N ASP A 1 -27.16 -0.63 6.74
CA ASP A 1 -26.34 0.25 5.88
C ASP A 1 -24.86 -0.19 5.74
N GLU A 2 -24.32 -0.98 6.67
CA GLU A 2 -22.93 -1.44 6.61
C GLU A 2 -22.65 -2.44 5.45
N GLY A 3 -23.61 -3.26 5.08
CA GLY A 3 -23.49 -4.21 3.97
C GLY A 3 -23.36 -3.56 2.59
N HIS A 4 -23.95 -2.39 2.40
CA HIS A 4 -23.89 -1.65 1.12
C HIS A 4 -22.55 -0.94 0.90
N ALA A 5 -21.91 -0.47 1.97
CA ALA A 5 -20.59 0.14 1.93
C ALA A 5 -19.47 -0.89 1.65
N SER A 6 -19.62 -2.09 2.23
CA SER A 6 -18.66 -3.20 2.03
C SER A 6 -18.65 -3.69 0.58
N GLY A 7 -19.81 -3.88 -0.05
CA GLY A 7 -19.90 -4.31 -1.46
C GLY A 7 -19.25 -3.29 -2.42
N LYS A 8 -19.47 -2.01 -2.16
CA LYS A 8 -18.93 -0.92 -2.97
C LYS A 8 -17.40 -0.85 -2.92
N TRP A 9 -16.80 -1.14 -1.74
CA TRP A 9 -15.35 -1.19 -1.57
C TRP A 9 -14.71 -2.34 -2.36
N PHE A 10 -15.31 -3.54 -2.31
CA PHE A 10 -14.82 -4.70 -3.08
C PHE A 10 -14.85 -4.44 -4.58
N ASP A 11 -15.93 -3.87 -5.09
CA ASP A 11 -16.05 -3.52 -6.51
C ASP A 11 -15.04 -2.45 -6.94
N ASP A 12 -14.72 -1.50 -6.05
CA ASP A 12 -13.73 -0.46 -6.30
C ASP A 12 -12.31 -1.05 -6.39
N VAL A 13 -11.92 -1.88 -5.42
CA VAL A 13 -10.62 -2.57 -5.42
C VAL A 13 -10.46 -3.45 -6.66
N ARG A 14 -11.48 -4.24 -7.00
CA ARG A 14 -11.49 -5.10 -8.17
C ARG A 14 -11.28 -4.32 -9.46
N ARG A 15 -11.92 -3.16 -9.59
CA ARG A 15 -11.75 -2.29 -10.77
C ARG A 15 -10.37 -1.68 -10.86
N ARG A 16 -9.75 -1.34 -9.74
CA ARG A 16 -8.40 -0.74 -9.70
C ARG A 16 -7.31 -1.77 -9.94
N SER A 17 -7.42 -2.94 -9.32
CA SER A 17 -6.41 -3.99 -9.41
C SER A 17 -7.01 -5.36 -9.14
N ILE A 18 -7.11 -6.16 -10.19
CA ILE A 18 -7.49 -7.57 -10.08
C ILE A 18 -6.49 -8.34 -9.23
N LEU A 19 -5.20 -8.05 -9.39
CA LEU A 19 -4.13 -8.67 -8.60
C LEU A 19 -4.32 -8.43 -7.09
N LEU A 20 -4.57 -7.19 -6.69
CA LEU A 20 -4.82 -6.87 -5.28
C LEU A 20 -6.10 -7.53 -4.77
N PHE A 21 -7.16 -7.52 -5.59
CA PHE A 21 -8.42 -8.15 -5.25
C PHE A 21 -8.26 -9.67 -5.00
N ASP A 22 -7.67 -10.40 -5.94
CA ASP A 22 -7.45 -11.85 -5.81
C ASP A 22 -6.57 -12.18 -4.62
N THR A 23 -5.54 -11.36 -4.37
CA THR A 23 -4.66 -11.51 -3.20
C THR A 23 -5.42 -11.35 -1.89
N ILE A 24 -6.25 -10.31 -1.76
CA ILE A 24 -7.07 -10.07 -0.57
C ILE A 24 -8.05 -11.20 -0.33
N VAL A 25 -8.73 -11.68 -1.38
CA VAL A 25 -9.67 -12.80 -1.28
C VAL A 25 -8.96 -14.08 -0.84
N ALA A 26 -7.81 -14.40 -1.43
CA ALA A 26 -7.03 -15.58 -1.04
C ALA A 26 -6.59 -15.53 0.43
N ILE A 27 -6.04 -14.38 0.87
CA ILE A 27 -5.62 -14.20 2.27
C ILE A 27 -6.84 -14.23 3.21
N GLY A 28 -7.96 -13.62 2.83
CA GLY A 28 -9.20 -13.68 3.58
C GLY A 28 -9.71 -15.11 3.78
N CYS A 29 -9.64 -15.95 2.75
CA CYS A 29 -9.94 -17.37 2.86
C CYS A 29 -9.00 -18.08 3.85
N LEU A 30 -7.71 -17.80 3.78
CA LEU A 30 -6.70 -18.39 4.66
C LEU A 30 -6.93 -18.03 6.13
N ILE A 31 -7.18 -16.76 6.42
CA ILE A 31 -7.41 -16.26 7.78
C ILE A 31 -8.73 -16.82 8.37
N ARG A 32 -9.79 -16.86 7.57
CA ARG A 32 -11.12 -17.28 8.02
C ARG A 32 -11.20 -18.76 8.34
N SER A 33 -10.54 -19.62 7.58
CA SER A 33 -10.70 -21.07 7.67
C SER A 33 -9.47 -21.80 8.25
N GLY A 34 -8.42 -21.06 8.62
CA GLY A 34 -7.18 -21.65 9.13
C GLY A 34 -6.41 -22.45 8.08
N VAL A 35 -5.52 -23.32 8.55
CA VAL A 35 -4.63 -24.13 7.68
C VAL A 35 -5.42 -25.07 6.75
N ASP A 36 -6.61 -25.47 7.15
CA ASP A 36 -7.47 -26.35 6.33
C ASP A 36 -8.03 -25.65 5.07
N SER A 37 -7.96 -24.32 5.02
CA SER A 37 -8.46 -23.53 3.88
C SER A 37 -7.59 -23.62 2.63
N THR A 38 -6.37 -24.07 2.73
CA THR A 38 -5.48 -24.26 1.56
C THR A 38 -6.00 -25.30 0.57
N SER A 39 -6.90 -26.18 1.03
CA SER A 39 -7.62 -27.14 0.19
C SER A 39 -8.90 -26.56 -0.45
N SER A 40 -9.30 -25.35 -0.11
CA SER A 40 -10.47 -24.70 -0.70
C SER A 40 -10.20 -24.34 -2.17
N ALA A 41 -11.17 -24.70 -3.05
CA ALA A 41 -11.09 -24.38 -4.48
C ALA A 41 -11.03 -22.85 -4.70
N LEU A 42 -11.71 -22.05 -3.87
CA LEU A 42 -11.68 -20.60 -3.95
C LEU A 42 -10.29 -20.05 -3.63
N TYR A 43 -9.66 -20.51 -2.54
CA TYR A 43 -8.30 -20.13 -2.20
C TYR A 43 -7.32 -20.49 -3.33
N SER A 44 -7.35 -21.74 -3.78
CA SER A 44 -6.46 -22.22 -4.86
C SER A 44 -6.60 -21.40 -6.13
N ASN A 45 -7.81 -21.08 -6.54
CA ASN A 45 -8.06 -20.29 -7.73
C ASN A 45 -7.57 -18.84 -7.57
N CYS A 46 -7.92 -18.18 -6.46
CA CYS A 46 -7.51 -16.79 -6.23
C CYS A 46 -5.99 -16.65 -6.10
N ILE A 47 -5.33 -17.57 -5.38
CA ILE A 47 -3.88 -17.51 -5.22
C ILE A 47 -3.15 -17.82 -6.54
N ALA A 48 -3.64 -18.76 -7.34
CA ALA A 48 -3.07 -19.07 -8.66
C ALA A 48 -3.20 -17.88 -9.62
N GLU A 49 -4.36 -17.22 -9.65
CA GLU A 49 -4.58 -16.00 -10.43
C GLU A 49 -3.71 -14.84 -9.95
N ALA A 50 -3.60 -14.64 -8.65
CA ALA A 50 -2.72 -13.62 -8.07
C ALA A 50 -1.26 -13.83 -8.49
N TYR A 51 -0.75 -15.08 -8.42
CA TYR A 51 0.61 -15.39 -8.90
C TYR A 51 0.76 -15.21 -10.40
N ARG A 52 -0.24 -15.56 -11.19
CA ARG A 52 -0.23 -15.34 -12.63
C ARG A 52 -0.11 -13.85 -12.97
N HIS A 53 -0.90 -13.02 -12.35
CA HIS A 53 -0.82 -11.56 -12.51
C HIS A 53 0.49 -10.98 -11.98
N ALA A 54 0.96 -11.43 -10.82
CA ALA A 54 2.23 -11.00 -10.25
C ALA A 54 3.42 -11.27 -11.20
N LYS A 55 3.47 -12.44 -11.83
CA LYS A 55 4.50 -12.77 -12.83
C LYS A 55 4.51 -11.83 -14.03
N GLN A 56 3.36 -11.33 -14.44
CA GLN A 56 3.26 -10.37 -15.54
C GLN A 56 3.88 -9.00 -15.21
N THR A 57 4.03 -8.68 -13.94
CA THR A 57 4.62 -7.41 -13.50
C THR A 57 6.15 -7.41 -13.42
N LEU A 58 6.80 -8.59 -13.56
CA LEU A 58 8.24 -8.73 -13.34
C LEU A 58 9.10 -7.89 -14.29
N PHE A 59 8.70 -7.76 -15.54
CA PHE A 59 9.48 -7.10 -16.59
C PHE A 59 8.78 -5.87 -17.17
N VAL A 60 7.78 -5.36 -16.48
CA VAL A 60 7.01 -4.19 -16.90
C VAL A 60 7.25 -3.07 -15.90
N SER A 61 7.24 -1.83 -16.37
CA SER A 61 7.29 -0.65 -15.49
C SER A 61 6.08 -0.65 -14.58
N THR A 62 6.31 -0.36 -13.32
CA THR A 62 5.26 -0.33 -12.30
C THR A 62 4.32 0.82 -12.55
N SER A 63 3.04 0.51 -12.61
CA SER A 63 2.01 1.48 -12.93
C SER A 63 1.17 1.90 -11.74
N SER A 64 1.11 1.10 -10.68
CA SER A 64 0.17 1.37 -9.59
C SER A 64 0.67 0.94 -8.22
N GLU A 65 0.23 1.70 -7.23
CA GLU A 65 0.44 1.45 -5.81
C GLU A 65 -0.20 0.12 -5.37
N GLU A 66 -1.37 -0.17 -5.90
CA GLU A 66 -2.11 -1.41 -5.61
C GLU A 66 -1.32 -2.66 -6.02
N THR A 67 -0.53 -2.56 -7.09
CA THR A 67 0.34 -3.65 -7.51
C THR A 67 1.45 -3.92 -6.48
N VAL A 68 2.07 -2.87 -5.96
CA VAL A 68 3.10 -2.99 -4.89
C VAL A 68 2.48 -3.59 -3.63
N GLN A 69 1.30 -3.11 -3.22
CA GLN A 69 0.59 -3.63 -2.05
C GLN A 69 0.28 -5.13 -2.20
N ALA A 70 -0.19 -5.54 -3.37
CA ALA A 70 -0.50 -6.95 -3.66
C ALA A 70 0.75 -7.83 -3.57
N ILE A 71 1.88 -7.39 -4.13
CA ILE A 71 3.14 -8.16 -4.08
C ILE A 71 3.67 -8.27 -2.65
N ILE A 72 3.56 -7.22 -1.84
CA ILE A 72 3.93 -7.26 -0.41
C ILE A 72 3.05 -8.27 0.34
N LEU A 73 1.74 -8.25 0.11
CA LEU A 73 0.83 -9.21 0.72
C LEU A 73 1.14 -10.65 0.30
N LEU A 74 1.39 -10.89 -0.98
CA LEU A 74 1.80 -12.22 -1.46
C LEU A 74 3.12 -12.66 -0.83
N ALA A 75 4.08 -11.74 -0.66
CA ALA A 75 5.36 -12.03 -0.03
C ALA A 75 5.19 -12.49 1.43
N ALA A 76 4.28 -11.86 2.18
CA ALA A 76 4.02 -12.17 3.58
C ALA A 76 3.44 -13.58 3.79
N TYR A 77 2.73 -14.12 2.80
CA TYR A 77 2.07 -15.43 2.86
C TYR A 77 2.68 -16.47 1.91
N SER A 78 3.91 -16.26 1.47
CA SER A 78 4.63 -17.11 0.52
C SER A 78 5.90 -17.68 1.12
N ASP A 79 6.22 -18.93 0.78
CA ASP A 79 7.49 -19.58 1.14
C ASP A 79 8.71 -18.88 0.51
N ASN A 80 8.52 -18.25 -0.66
CA ASN A 80 9.55 -17.50 -1.38
C ASN A 80 9.40 -15.98 -1.24
N GLY A 81 8.91 -15.51 -0.08
CA GLY A 81 8.61 -14.10 0.17
C GLY A 81 9.77 -13.14 -0.08
N TRP A 82 11.03 -13.56 0.14
CA TRP A 82 12.22 -12.75 -0.09
C TRP A 82 12.36 -12.27 -1.54
N LEU A 83 12.03 -13.13 -2.51
CA LEU A 83 12.08 -12.79 -3.93
C LEU A 83 11.01 -11.74 -4.29
N MET A 84 9.82 -11.91 -3.76
CA MET A 84 8.72 -10.96 -3.93
C MET A 84 9.00 -9.63 -3.23
N CYS A 85 9.62 -9.64 -2.06
CA CYS A 85 10.06 -8.40 -1.37
C CYS A 85 11.05 -7.61 -2.23
N GLY A 86 12.02 -8.28 -2.87
CA GLY A 86 12.94 -7.64 -3.79
C GLY A 86 12.22 -6.98 -4.98
N HIS A 87 11.25 -7.68 -5.56
CA HIS A 87 10.42 -7.15 -6.64
C HIS A 87 9.57 -5.95 -6.17
N ALA A 88 8.89 -6.07 -5.01
CA ALA A 88 8.11 -4.98 -4.44
C ALA A 88 8.97 -3.73 -4.15
N THR A 89 10.19 -3.93 -3.65
CA THR A 89 11.14 -2.84 -3.39
C THR A 89 11.50 -2.11 -4.69
N ARG A 90 11.82 -2.84 -5.76
CA ARG A 90 12.08 -2.25 -7.08
C ARG A 90 10.88 -1.42 -7.56
N MET A 91 9.69 -1.99 -7.47
CA MET A 91 8.46 -1.30 -7.88
C MET A 91 8.19 -0.05 -7.05
N ALA A 92 8.37 -0.11 -5.74
CA ALA A 92 8.22 1.03 -4.83
C ALA A 92 9.19 2.16 -5.17
N GLN A 93 10.43 1.83 -5.56
CA GLN A 93 11.42 2.80 -6.03
C GLN A 93 11.01 3.44 -7.36
N GLU A 94 10.48 2.67 -8.32
CA GLU A 94 9.94 3.20 -9.57
C GLU A 94 8.80 4.22 -9.32
N LEU A 95 7.94 3.97 -8.33
CA LEU A 95 6.89 4.90 -7.90
C LEU A 95 7.43 6.07 -7.06
N GLY A 96 8.71 6.07 -6.70
CA GLY A 96 9.36 7.16 -5.96
C GLY A 96 9.08 7.17 -4.46
N TYR A 97 8.72 6.03 -3.87
CA TYR A 97 8.46 5.93 -2.43
C TYR A 97 9.69 6.18 -1.57
N ASP A 98 10.88 5.84 -2.06
CA ASP A 98 12.16 6.16 -1.44
C ASP A 98 12.34 7.68 -1.21
N ARG A 99 11.83 8.49 -2.15
CA ARG A 99 11.89 9.95 -2.10
C ARG A 99 10.70 10.59 -1.38
N ALA A 100 9.59 9.87 -1.26
CA ALA A 100 8.37 10.38 -0.62
C ALA A 100 8.61 10.72 0.85
N PHE A 101 9.32 9.88 1.58
CA PHE A 101 9.64 10.10 2.99
C PHE A 101 10.54 11.33 3.19
N ALA A 102 11.58 11.49 2.39
CA ALA A 102 12.46 12.67 2.43
C ALA A 102 11.68 13.96 2.14
N ARG A 103 10.75 13.92 1.17
CA ARG A 103 9.87 15.07 0.86
C ARG A 103 8.93 15.41 2.02
N LEU A 104 8.36 14.41 2.69
CA LEU A 104 7.49 14.61 3.85
C LEU A 104 8.25 15.22 5.02
N LEU A 105 9.47 14.74 5.30
CA LEU A 105 10.34 15.32 6.33
C LEU A 105 10.66 16.78 6.02
N GLY A 106 11.05 17.09 4.78
CA GLY A 106 11.34 18.46 4.36
C GLY A 106 10.15 19.41 4.51
N LYS A 107 8.94 18.93 4.15
CA LYS A 107 7.69 19.71 4.36
C LYS A 107 7.41 19.95 5.85
N ARG A 108 7.56 18.92 6.69
CA ARG A 108 7.38 19.05 8.14
C ARG A 108 8.33 20.09 8.73
N ASP A 109 9.61 20.03 8.38
CA ASP A 109 10.62 20.94 8.88
C ASP A 109 10.39 22.38 8.40
N ALA A 110 9.93 22.58 7.18
CA ALA A 110 9.54 23.89 6.66
C ALA A 110 8.34 24.48 7.43
N LEU A 111 7.31 23.69 7.70
CA LEU A 111 6.15 24.10 8.49
C LEU A 111 6.54 24.46 9.93
N PHE A 112 7.46 23.71 10.53
CA PHE A 112 7.96 23.99 11.88
C PHE A 112 8.71 25.31 11.95
N ARG A 113 9.57 25.61 10.96
CA ARG A 113 10.27 26.89 10.86
C ARG A 113 9.31 28.07 10.66
N GLN A 114 8.29 27.91 9.83
CA GLN A 114 7.27 28.95 9.63
C GLN A 114 6.48 29.22 10.91
N GLY A 115 6.12 28.19 11.66
CA GLY A 115 5.45 28.35 12.95
C GLY A 115 6.31 29.09 13.98
N GLN A 116 7.61 28.80 14.04
CA GLN A 116 8.53 29.52 14.94
C GLN A 116 8.71 30.98 14.53
N GLN A 117 8.83 31.27 13.24
CA GLN A 117 8.98 32.65 12.76
C GLN A 117 7.71 33.46 13.07
N GLY A 118 6.53 32.92 12.85
CA GLY A 118 5.27 33.57 13.20
C GLY A 118 5.17 33.90 14.69
N ALA A 119 5.60 33.00 15.56
CA ALA A 119 5.62 33.23 17.01
C ALA A 119 6.59 34.35 17.42
N ILE A 120 7.77 34.43 16.79
CA ILE A 120 8.74 35.51 17.05
C ILE A 120 8.21 36.86 16.59
N ASP A 121 7.60 36.89 15.40
CA ASP A 121 7.03 38.12 14.85
C ASP A 121 5.85 38.65 15.72
N ASP A 122 5.02 37.76 16.23
CA ASP A 122 3.92 38.10 17.15
C ASP A 122 4.44 38.64 18.47
N GLU A 123 5.51 38.06 19.03
CA GLU A 123 6.13 38.53 20.27
C GLU A 123 6.77 39.92 20.08
N GLN A 124 7.46 40.14 18.97
CA GLN A 124 8.05 41.44 18.63
C GLN A 124 6.97 42.51 18.45
N MET A 125 5.85 42.16 17.79
CA MET A 125 4.72 43.10 17.64
C MET A 125 4.05 43.41 18.98
N ALA A 126 3.96 42.47 19.90
CA ALA A 126 3.42 42.69 21.21
C ALA A 126 4.31 43.63 22.05
N LEU A 127 5.62 43.50 21.96
CA LEU A 127 6.59 44.36 22.61
C LEU A 127 6.59 45.79 22.05
N ALA A 128 6.38 45.94 20.75
CA ALA A 128 6.33 47.25 20.09
C ALA A 128 5.05 48.08 20.41
N ARG A 129 4.04 47.45 21.02
CA ARG A 129 2.78 48.10 21.43
C ARG A 129 2.76 48.58 22.88
N GLN A 130 3.85 48.33 23.64
CA GLN A 130 4.03 48.83 24.99
C GLN A 130 4.76 50.19 25.00
#